data_ab9bfe68ca9c1af1a72b65820d2b5cd7
#
_entry.id   ab9bfe68ca9c1af1a72b65820d2b5cd7
#
_cell.length_a   1.000
_cell.length_b   1.000
_cell.length_c   1.000
_cell.angle_alpha   90.00
_cell.angle_beta   90.00
_cell.angle_gamma   90.00
#
_symmetry.space_group_name_H-M   'P 1'
#
loop_
_entity.id
_entity.type
_entity.pdbx_description
1 polymer ?
#
loop_
_entity_poly.entity_id
_entity_poly.type
_entity_poly.pdbx_seq_one_letter_code
_entity_poly.pdbx_strand_id
1 'polypeptide(L)'
;MMRVLLDTDVNLDFVLQRQPFFAEASEIFTRLGNGEFDAYVSAVTPINVYYFTRKAKGISSAKQAVQDLLIAVRICAVDDKILQYAHNSPITDYEDAVQHECAAAENLDAIVTRNTKDYKNSSIKIYSPSEFLQFLQTV
;
A
#
# COMPACT_ATOMS: atom_id res chain seq x y z
N MET A 1 -5.16 -1.87 17.53
CA MET A 1 -3.93 -1.80 16.72
C MET A 1 -4.20 -0.97 15.48
N MET A 2 -3.23 -0.16 15.08
CA MET A 2 -3.38 0.70 13.92
C MET A 2 -3.54 -0.10 12.63
N ARG A 3 -4.49 0.30 11.78
CA ARG A 3 -4.83 -0.37 10.53
C ARG A 3 -4.47 0.58 9.39
N VAL A 4 -3.54 0.16 8.52
CA VAL A 4 -2.88 1.04 7.56
C VAL A 4 -2.90 0.44 6.17
N LEU A 5 -3.25 1.23 5.16
CA LEU A 5 -3.09 0.81 3.78
C LEU A 5 -1.69 1.17 3.28
N LEU A 6 -1.01 0.19 2.71
CA LEU A 6 0.29 0.41 2.05
C LEU A 6 0.07 0.57 0.56
N ASP A 7 0.48 1.73 0.02
CA ASP A 7 0.39 2.03 -1.41
C ASP A 7 1.16 0.97 -2.23
N THR A 8 0.71 0.73 -3.44
CA THR A 8 1.36 -0.19 -4.39
C THR A 8 2.85 0.12 -4.54
N ASP A 9 3.25 1.39 -4.60
CA ASP A 9 4.66 1.76 -4.74
C ASP A 9 5.51 1.30 -3.55
N VAL A 10 4.98 1.40 -2.35
CA VAL A 10 5.71 0.92 -1.15
C VAL A 10 5.91 -0.60 -1.24
N ASN A 11 4.89 -1.33 -1.67
CA ASN A 11 4.98 -2.78 -1.87
C ASN A 11 6.02 -3.13 -2.94
N LEU A 12 6.01 -2.43 -4.06
CA LEU A 12 6.96 -2.66 -5.16
C LEU A 12 8.38 -2.27 -4.77
N ASP A 13 8.56 -1.21 -4.00
CA ASP A 13 9.87 -0.80 -3.50
C ASP A 13 10.49 -1.92 -2.65
N PHE A 14 9.67 -2.62 -1.87
CA PHE A 14 10.14 -3.74 -1.08
C PHE A 14 10.43 -4.97 -1.96
N VAL A 15 9.46 -5.40 -2.76
CA VAL A 15 9.56 -6.63 -3.56
C VAL A 15 10.69 -6.54 -4.59
N LEU A 16 10.80 -5.40 -5.28
CA LEU A 16 11.78 -5.18 -6.33
C LEU A 16 13.07 -4.52 -5.85
N GLN A 17 13.19 -4.27 -4.55
CA GLN A 17 14.38 -3.67 -3.92
C GLN A 17 14.78 -2.35 -4.60
N ARG A 18 13.79 -1.50 -4.84
CA ARG A 18 14.01 -0.22 -5.56
C ARG A 18 14.76 0.77 -4.70
N GLN A 19 15.88 1.28 -5.20
CA GLN A 19 16.67 2.30 -4.51
C GLN A 19 16.20 3.70 -4.93
N PRO A 20 16.24 4.68 -4.05
CA PRO A 20 16.70 4.66 -2.64
C PRO A 20 15.60 4.28 -1.64
N PHE A 21 14.48 3.77 -2.08
CA PHE A 21 13.27 3.57 -1.28
C PHE A 21 13.25 2.25 -0.49
N PHE A 22 14.09 1.30 -0.89
CA PHE A 22 14.02 -0.07 -0.34
C PHE A 22 14.26 -0.12 1.17
N ALA A 23 15.20 0.65 1.70
CA ALA A 23 15.53 0.58 3.13
C ALA A 23 14.32 0.88 4.01
N GLU A 24 13.58 1.94 3.69
CA GLU A 24 12.38 2.31 4.45
C GLU A 24 11.24 1.32 4.23
N ALA A 25 11.03 0.90 2.99
CA ALA A 25 10.01 -0.11 2.68
C ALA A 25 10.28 -1.42 3.42
N SER A 26 11.54 -1.86 3.43
CA SER A 26 11.97 -3.07 4.13
C SER A 26 11.72 -2.96 5.63
N GLU A 27 12.03 -1.80 6.24
CA GLU A 27 11.79 -1.58 7.67
C GLU A 27 10.30 -1.62 8.00
N ILE A 28 9.44 -1.07 7.14
CA ILE A 28 7.99 -1.14 7.32
C ILE A 28 7.52 -2.59 7.36
N PHE A 29 7.98 -3.43 6.43
CA PHE A 29 7.60 -4.84 6.40
C PHE A 29 8.20 -5.62 7.57
N THR A 30 9.37 -5.24 8.06
CA THR A 30 9.94 -5.82 9.29
C THR A 30 9.05 -5.51 10.49
N ARG A 31 8.61 -4.26 10.63
CA ARG A 31 7.71 -3.85 11.72
C ARG A 31 6.36 -4.53 11.63
N LEU A 32 5.86 -4.73 10.40
CA LEU A 32 4.64 -5.52 10.17
C LEU A 32 4.82 -6.95 10.67
N GLY A 33 5.94 -7.59 10.32
CA GLY A 33 6.27 -8.94 10.79
C GLY A 33 6.38 -9.05 12.30
N ASN A 34 6.76 -7.96 12.97
CA ASN A 34 6.83 -7.88 14.43
C ASN A 34 5.48 -7.61 15.09
N GLY A 35 4.41 -7.47 14.29
CA GLY A 35 3.06 -7.26 14.83
C GLY A 35 2.78 -5.85 15.33
N GLU A 36 3.52 -4.85 14.87
CA GLU A 36 3.38 -3.49 15.36
C GLU A 36 2.19 -2.74 14.78
N PHE A 37 1.64 -3.21 13.67
CA PHE A 37 0.44 -2.66 13.05
C PHE A 37 -0.17 -3.69 12.11
N ASP A 38 -1.41 -3.45 11.66
CA ASP A 38 -2.08 -4.27 10.64
C ASP A 38 -1.99 -3.58 9.29
N ALA A 39 -1.49 -4.30 8.29
CA ALA A 39 -1.35 -3.77 6.93
C ALA A 39 -2.48 -4.25 6.03
N TYR A 40 -2.94 -3.33 5.18
CA TYR A 40 -3.92 -3.57 4.14
C TYR A 40 -3.35 -3.11 2.81
N VAL A 41 -3.80 -3.73 1.74
CA VAL A 41 -3.58 -3.24 0.38
C VAL A 41 -4.90 -3.31 -0.38
N SER A 42 -5.06 -2.51 -1.44
CA SER A 42 -6.23 -2.66 -2.30
C SER A 42 -6.13 -3.96 -3.11
N ALA A 43 -7.26 -4.47 -3.55
CA ALA A 43 -7.30 -5.67 -4.38
C ALA A 43 -6.52 -5.52 -5.70
N VAL A 44 -6.23 -4.29 -6.12
CA VAL A 44 -5.43 -4.00 -7.32
C VAL A 44 -3.94 -4.23 -7.07
N THR A 45 -3.46 -4.02 -5.84
CA THR A 45 -2.04 -4.10 -5.52
C THR A 45 -1.42 -5.47 -5.81
N PRO A 46 -2.01 -6.62 -5.41
CA PRO A 46 -1.42 -7.92 -5.76
C PRO A 46 -1.30 -8.15 -7.27
N ILE A 47 -2.25 -7.64 -8.04
CA ILE A 47 -2.22 -7.74 -9.51
C ILE A 47 -1.03 -6.97 -10.05
N ASN A 48 -0.80 -5.75 -9.57
CA ASN A 48 0.34 -4.93 -9.98
C ASN A 48 1.66 -5.52 -9.50
N VAL A 49 1.72 -6.05 -8.30
CA VAL A 49 2.92 -6.73 -7.79
C VAL A 49 3.27 -7.92 -8.68
N TYR A 50 2.28 -8.73 -9.05
CA TYR A 50 2.51 -9.84 -9.98
C TYR A 50 3.06 -9.35 -11.31
N TYR A 51 2.40 -8.37 -11.92
CA TYR A 51 2.75 -7.86 -13.24
C TYR A 51 4.19 -7.31 -13.29
N PHE A 52 4.53 -6.43 -12.36
CA PHE A 52 5.86 -5.80 -12.34
C PHE A 52 6.96 -6.78 -11.94
N THR A 53 6.68 -7.69 -11.01
CA THR A 53 7.67 -8.71 -10.61
C THR A 53 7.92 -9.70 -11.74
N ARG A 54 6.86 -10.12 -12.44
CA ARG A 54 7.01 -11.01 -13.60
C ARG A 54 7.90 -10.37 -14.65
N LYS A 55 7.67 -9.10 -14.95
CA LYS A 55 8.44 -8.37 -15.95
C LYS A 55 9.92 -8.27 -15.58
N ALA A 56 10.20 -8.07 -14.31
CA ALA A 56 11.58 -7.87 -13.82
C ALA A 56 12.30 -9.18 -13.49
N LYS A 57 11.61 -10.21 -12.99
CA LYS A 57 12.23 -11.39 -12.40
C LYS A 57 11.61 -12.72 -12.83
N GLY A 58 10.56 -12.70 -13.67
CA GLY A 58 9.91 -13.91 -14.20
C GLY A 58 8.73 -14.39 -13.37
N ILE A 59 8.07 -15.43 -13.90
CA ILE A 59 6.79 -15.94 -13.37
C ILE A 59 6.95 -16.53 -11.96
N SER A 60 7.98 -17.32 -11.73
CA SER A 60 8.19 -17.97 -10.44
C SER A 60 8.34 -16.96 -9.31
N SER A 61 9.16 -15.93 -9.52
CA SER A 61 9.34 -14.84 -8.55
C SER A 61 8.05 -14.06 -8.34
N ALA A 62 7.28 -13.83 -9.41
CA ALA A 62 6.00 -13.12 -9.32
C ALA A 62 4.99 -13.87 -8.46
N LYS A 63 4.86 -15.18 -8.66
CA LYS A 63 3.96 -16.01 -7.86
C LYS A 63 4.37 -16.03 -6.38
N GLN A 64 5.67 -16.13 -6.12
CA GLN A 64 6.17 -16.14 -4.75
C GLN A 64 5.89 -14.79 -4.06
N ALA A 65 6.13 -13.68 -4.76
CA ALA A 65 5.88 -12.35 -4.22
C ALA A 65 4.41 -12.16 -3.85
N VAL A 66 3.48 -12.59 -4.70
CA VAL A 66 2.05 -12.48 -4.42
C VAL A 66 1.66 -13.39 -3.25
N GLN A 67 2.17 -14.61 -3.20
CA GLN A 67 1.89 -15.52 -2.10
C GLN A 67 2.32 -14.92 -0.76
N ASP A 68 3.55 -14.38 -0.71
CA ASP A 68 4.08 -13.77 0.51
C ASP A 68 3.26 -12.55 0.92
N LEU A 69 2.87 -11.73 -0.05
CA LEU A 69 2.05 -10.55 0.20
C LEU A 69 0.69 -10.94 0.79
N LEU A 70 0.00 -11.92 0.20
CA LEU A 70 -1.33 -12.34 0.65
C LEU A 70 -1.30 -12.95 2.06
N ILE A 71 -0.16 -13.48 2.50
CA ILE A 71 0.01 -13.95 3.88
C ILE A 71 0.20 -12.76 4.84
N ALA A 72 0.94 -11.74 4.40
CA ALA A 72 1.37 -10.64 5.28
C ALA A 72 0.29 -9.57 5.48
N VAL A 73 -0.60 -9.36 4.51
CA VAL A 73 -1.54 -8.23 4.52
C VAL A 73 -2.98 -8.69 4.36
N ARG A 74 -3.91 -7.79 4.69
CA ARG A 74 -5.32 -7.96 4.40
C ARG A 74 -5.68 -7.16 3.14
N ILE A 75 -6.73 -7.60 2.45
CA ILE A 75 -7.13 -6.99 1.18
C ILE A 75 -8.36 -6.10 1.40
N CYS A 76 -8.29 -4.85 0.93
CA CYS A 76 -9.45 -3.99 0.78
C CYS A 76 -10.13 -4.30 -0.54
N ALA A 77 -11.40 -4.67 -0.49
CA ALA A 77 -12.16 -5.01 -1.69
C ALA A 77 -12.30 -3.82 -2.62
N VAL A 78 -12.23 -4.08 -3.92
CA VAL A 78 -12.50 -3.09 -4.97
C VAL A 78 -13.71 -3.61 -5.76
N ASP A 79 -14.84 -2.96 -5.58
CA ASP A 79 -16.07 -3.27 -6.30
C ASP A 79 -16.45 -2.11 -7.22
N ASP A 80 -17.61 -2.20 -7.85
CA ASP A 80 -18.08 -1.16 -8.76
C ASP A 80 -18.30 0.18 -8.04
N LYS A 81 -18.74 0.16 -6.80
CA LYS A 81 -18.95 1.41 -6.03
C LYS A 81 -17.64 2.10 -5.75
N ILE A 82 -16.61 1.36 -5.35
CA ILE A 82 -15.28 1.91 -5.11
C ILE A 82 -14.75 2.56 -6.38
N LEU A 83 -14.89 1.88 -7.53
CA LEU A 83 -14.43 2.42 -8.81
C LEU A 83 -15.18 3.69 -9.21
N GLN A 84 -16.47 3.76 -8.95
CA GLN A 84 -17.26 4.95 -9.24
C GLN A 84 -16.91 6.13 -8.32
N TYR A 85 -16.75 5.88 -7.03
CA TYR A 85 -16.31 6.91 -6.09
C TYR A 85 -14.92 7.44 -6.46
N ALA A 86 -14.01 6.54 -6.84
CA ALA A 86 -12.67 6.94 -7.27
C ALA A 86 -12.72 7.82 -8.53
N HIS A 87 -13.61 7.49 -9.48
CA HIS A 87 -13.78 8.28 -10.69
C HIS A 87 -14.22 9.73 -10.39
N ASN A 88 -15.01 9.92 -9.34
CA ASN A 88 -15.52 11.24 -8.95
C ASN A 88 -14.67 11.90 -7.86
N SER A 89 -13.56 11.30 -7.48
CA SER A 89 -12.66 11.80 -6.45
C SER A 89 -11.86 13.01 -6.95
N PRO A 90 -11.50 13.96 -6.06
CA PRO A 90 -10.56 15.02 -6.42
C PRO A 90 -9.11 14.52 -6.60
N ILE A 91 -8.80 13.28 -6.22
CA ILE A 91 -7.49 12.69 -6.44
C ILE A 91 -7.36 12.35 -7.93
N THR A 92 -6.38 12.95 -8.62
CA THR A 92 -6.29 12.85 -10.07
C THR A 92 -5.73 11.53 -10.58
N ASP A 93 -4.80 10.92 -9.86
CA ASP A 93 -4.32 9.58 -10.21
C ASP A 93 -5.40 8.56 -9.84
N TYR A 94 -5.88 7.79 -10.84
CA TYR A 94 -7.02 6.90 -10.62
C TYR A 94 -6.70 5.76 -9.66
N GLU A 95 -5.52 5.18 -9.74
CA GLU A 95 -5.12 4.11 -8.82
C GLU A 95 -5.06 4.64 -7.38
N ASP A 96 -4.48 5.81 -7.18
CA ASP A 96 -4.43 6.44 -5.86
C ASP A 96 -5.84 6.73 -5.33
N ALA A 97 -6.73 7.20 -6.21
CA ALA A 97 -8.13 7.43 -5.85
C ALA A 97 -8.80 6.12 -5.42
N VAL A 98 -8.57 5.02 -6.13
CA VAL A 98 -9.10 3.70 -5.76
C VAL A 98 -8.56 3.27 -4.39
N GLN A 99 -7.28 3.42 -4.15
CA GLN A 99 -6.67 3.08 -2.86
C GLN A 99 -7.27 3.91 -1.73
N HIS A 100 -7.47 5.19 -1.96
CA HIS A 100 -8.07 6.08 -0.96
C HIS A 100 -9.50 5.64 -0.63
N GLU A 101 -10.31 5.35 -1.65
CA GLU A 101 -11.69 4.93 -1.43
C GLU A 101 -11.79 3.56 -0.76
N CYS A 102 -10.89 2.64 -1.09
CA CYS A 102 -10.78 1.37 -0.37
C CYS A 102 -10.50 1.58 1.11
N ALA A 103 -9.52 2.43 1.42
CA ALA A 103 -9.14 2.71 2.80
C ALA A 103 -10.29 3.37 3.57
N ALA A 104 -11.01 4.29 2.92
CA ALA A 104 -12.17 4.94 3.53
C ALA A 104 -13.29 3.95 3.81
N ALA A 105 -13.60 3.06 2.89
CA ALA A 105 -14.66 2.05 3.05
C ALA A 105 -14.35 1.08 4.19
N GLU A 106 -13.08 0.76 4.41
CA GLU A 106 -12.64 -0.12 5.51
C GLU A 106 -12.39 0.64 6.81
N ASN A 107 -12.58 1.96 6.82
CA ASN A 107 -12.30 2.81 7.98
C ASN A 107 -10.87 2.64 8.49
N LEU A 108 -9.90 2.61 7.58
CA LEU A 108 -8.50 2.50 7.96
C LEU A 108 -7.99 3.79 8.57
N ASP A 109 -6.97 3.67 9.42
CA ASP A 109 -6.42 4.80 10.17
C ASP A 109 -5.51 5.68 9.34
N ALA A 110 -4.81 5.10 8.35
CA ALA A 110 -3.82 5.83 7.57
C ALA A 110 -3.53 5.15 6.23
N ILE A 111 -2.89 5.92 5.34
CA ILE A 111 -2.29 5.42 4.10
C ILE A 111 -0.81 5.80 4.14
N VAL A 112 0.05 4.83 3.80
CA VAL A 112 1.49 5.07 3.66
C VAL A 112 1.83 5.08 2.18
N THR A 113 2.41 6.18 1.70
CA THR A 113 2.70 6.39 0.29
C THR A 113 3.90 7.30 0.10
N ARG A 114 4.67 7.09 -0.97
CA ARG A 114 5.70 8.04 -1.38
C ARG A 114 5.10 9.31 -2.00
N ASN A 115 3.89 9.21 -2.53
CA ASN A 115 3.24 10.28 -3.28
C ASN A 115 2.23 11.05 -2.40
N THR A 116 2.70 11.55 -1.27
CA THR A 116 1.81 12.23 -0.30
C THR A 116 1.03 13.38 -0.93
N LYS A 117 1.61 14.05 -1.93
CA LYS A 117 0.97 15.17 -2.63
C LYS A 117 -0.30 14.77 -3.39
N ASP A 118 -0.35 13.53 -3.87
CA ASP A 118 -1.48 13.04 -4.65
C ASP A 118 -2.73 12.83 -3.79
N TYR A 119 -2.55 12.77 -2.47
CA TYR A 119 -3.63 12.56 -1.51
C TYR A 119 -4.05 13.85 -0.80
N LYS A 120 -3.84 15.01 -1.41
CA LYS A 120 -4.30 16.29 -0.85
C LYS A 120 -5.81 16.22 -0.58
N ASN A 121 -6.22 16.85 0.51
CA ASN A 121 -7.63 16.90 0.93
C ASN A 121 -8.19 15.54 1.34
N SER A 122 -7.33 14.57 1.63
CA SER A 122 -7.78 13.28 2.15
C SER A 122 -8.40 13.44 3.54
N SER A 123 -9.48 12.70 3.79
CA SER A 123 -10.06 12.56 5.12
C SER A 123 -9.27 11.56 5.98
N ILE A 124 -8.34 10.82 5.38
CA ILE A 124 -7.53 9.82 6.04
C ILE A 124 -6.13 10.37 6.23
N LYS A 125 -5.48 10.03 7.35
CA LYS A 125 -4.11 10.44 7.61
C LYS A 125 -3.17 9.85 6.58
N ILE A 126 -2.32 10.69 5.97
CA ILE A 126 -1.35 10.28 4.96
C ILE A 126 0.06 10.40 5.54
N TYR A 127 0.83 9.32 5.47
CA TYR A 127 2.23 9.29 5.88
C TYR A 127 3.12 8.94 4.70
N SER A 128 4.28 9.60 4.60
CA SER A 128 5.37 9.03 3.83
C SER A 128 5.94 7.82 4.59
N PRO A 129 6.72 6.94 3.93
CA PRO A 129 7.38 5.85 4.65
C PRO A 129 8.20 6.33 5.84
N SER A 130 8.97 7.41 5.68
CA SER A 130 9.77 7.98 6.76
C SER A 130 8.91 8.46 7.92
N GLU A 131 7.85 9.21 7.63
CA GLU A 131 6.93 9.71 8.65
C GLU A 131 6.24 8.57 9.39
N PHE A 132 5.86 7.52 8.69
CA PHE A 132 5.21 6.37 9.32
C PHE A 132 6.16 5.65 10.28
N LEU A 133 7.41 5.45 9.86
CA LEU A 133 8.40 4.82 10.73
C LEU A 133 8.68 5.67 11.98
N GLN A 134 8.72 6.99 11.84
CA GLN A 134 8.84 7.89 12.99
C GLN A 134 7.64 7.76 13.93
N PHE A 135 6.44 7.68 13.37
CA PHE A 135 5.22 7.49 14.16
C PHE A 135 5.29 6.18 14.95
N LEU A 136 5.72 5.08 14.34
CA LEU A 136 5.82 3.79 15.01
C LEU A 136 6.80 3.82 16.19
N GLN A 137 7.84 4.67 16.14
CA GLN A 137 8.79 4.81 17.23
C GLN A 137 8.22 5.53 18.45
N THR A 138 7.13 6.28 18.28
CA THR A 138 6.53 7.07 19.36
C THR A 138 5.43 6.34 20.12
N VAL A 139 5.04 5.17 19.68
CA VAL A 139 3.92 4.41 20.29
C VAL A 139 4.41 3.21 21.07
#